data_053b85fff0f8d1c53f3ef735dabf2328
#
_entry.id   053b85fff0f8d1c53f3ef735dabf2328
#
_cell.length_a   1.000
_cell.length_b   1.000
_cell.length_c   1.000
_cell.angle_alpha   90.00
_cell.angle_beta   90.00
_cell.angle_gamma   90.00
#
_symmetry.space_group_name_H-M   'P 1'
#
loop_
_entity.id
_entity.type
_entity.pdbx_description
1 polymer ?
#
loop_
_entity_poly.entity_id
_entity_poly.type
_entity_poly.pdbx_seq_one_letter_code
_entity_poly.pdbx_strand_id
1 'polypeptide(L)'
;VNPDFVYSGYPDGFSKSNGHTREDLKKLGIKTHLSPVGCSDQVKNLEDETKEIRTIGQIFDVNDKAEKAVRRFNSKVSSVKNSVKGKDRPKVFLYNSGIEAPITVGGWAYASVMIDAAGGENIFAHEPLRWGKMSWEQVAKADPDMILIYDYKTPSVDQKIKTLKSIPALKDTKAVKNNAFPVISLSLAQPGPRSAEGIEQLAKQFHS
;
A
#
# COMPACT_ATOMS: atom_id res chain seq x y z
N VAL A 1 19.52 16.65 15.62
CA VAL A 1 19.61 15.24 15.98
C VAL A 1 20.90 14.71 15.39
N ASN A 2 21.68 13.96 16.15
CA ASN A 2 22.89 13.29 15.68
C ASN A 2 22.64 11.76 15.69
N PRO A 3 22.11 11.18 14.61
CA PRO A 3 21.74 9.78 14.60
C PRO A 3 22.97 8.89 14.31
N ASP A 4 23.00 7.69 14.89
CA ASP A 4 23.97 6.64 14.55
C ASP A 4 23.49 5.80 13.37
N PHE A 5 22.18 5.83 13.09
CA PHE A 5 21.53 5.04 12.06
C PHE A 5 20.31 5.75 11.46
N VAL A 6 20.16 5.65 10.15
CA VAL A 6 19.00 6.19 9.42
C VAL A 6 18.32 5.09 8.61
N TYR A 7 17.02 4.93 8.85
CA TYR A 7 16.14 4.03 8.11
C TYR A 7 15.25 4.82 7.14
N SER A 8 15.06 4.29 5.95
CA SER A 8 13.99 4.75 5.07
C SER A 8 13.21 3.57 4.47
N GLY A 9 11.89 3.70 4.44
CA GLY A 9 11.00 2.77 3.76
C GLY A 9 10.95 2.97 2.24
N TYR A 10 11.43 4.13 1.73
CA TYR A 10 11.36 4.52 0.32
C TYR A 10 12.63 5.21 -0.15
N PRO A 11 12.98 5.13 -1.46
CA PRO A 11 14.20 5.75 -2.00
C PRO A 11 14.30 7.25 -1.76
N ASP A 12 13.16 7.94 -1.80
CA ASP A 12 13.09 9.40 -1.64
C ASP A 12 13.64 9.88 -0.29
N GLY A 13 13.57 9.04 0.76
CA GLY A 13 14.16 9.36 2.06
C GLY A 13 15.68 9.52 2.04
N PHE A 14 16.35 9.07 0.98
CA PHE A 14 17.79 9.22 0.75
C PHE A 14 18.10 10.05 -0.51
N SER A 15 17.22 10.97 -0.88
CA SER A 15 17.41 11.86 -2.02
C SER A 15 18.01 13.20 -1.59
N LYS A 16 18.72 13.86 -2.50
CA LYS A 16 19.23 15.23 -2.26
C LYS A 16 18.13 16.24 -1.99
N SER A 17 16.96 16.06 -2.63
CA SER A 17 15.80 16.93 -2.41
C SER A 17 15.23 16.84 -0.99
N ASN A 18 15.42 15.71 -0.32
CA ASN A 18 14.97 15.48 1.07
C ASN A 18 16.08 15.61 2.11
N GLY A 19 17.26 16.13 1.70
CA GLY A 19 18.36 16.47 2.60
C GLY A 19 19.66 15.74 2.29
N HIS A 20 19.75 14.44 2.54
CA HIS A 20 20.99 13.70 2.43
C HIS A 20 20.84 12.39 1.68
N THR A 21 21.81 12.11 0.79
CA THR A 21 21.95 10.79 0.17
C THR A 21 22.58 9.80 1.15
N ARG A 22 22.47 8.48 0.85
CA ARG A 22 23.18 7.45 1.62
C ARG A 22 24.69 7.65 1.63
N GLU A 23 25.25 8.20 0.52
CA GLU A 23 26.65 8.50 0.40
C GLU A 23 27.07 9.66 1.32
N ASP A 24 26.26 10.71 1.39
CA ASP A 24 26.52 11.83 2.31
C ASP A 24 26.50 11.38 3.78
N LEU A 25 25.52 10.56 4.14
CA LEU A 25 25.41 9.98 5.48
C LEU A 25 26.60 9.07 5.81
N LYS A 26 27.05 8.26 4.85
CA LYS A 26 28.24 7.42 5.00
C LYS A 26 29.50 8.22 5.27
N LYS A 27 29.70 9.38 4.62
CA LYS A 27 30.84 10.30 4.88
C LYS A 27 30.83 10.85 6.30
N LEU A 28 29.64 10.95 6.91
CA LEU A 28 29.45 11.36 8.31
C LEU A 28 29.54 10.18 9.30
N GLY A 29 29.87 8.96 8.84
CA GLY A 29 29.94 7.78 9.69
C GLY A 29 28.56 7.17 10.04
N ILE A 30 27.47 7.69 9.48
CA ILE A 30 26.12 7.25 9.79
C ILE A 30 25.74 6.04 8.94
N LYS A 31 25.33 4.96 9.58
CA LYS A 31 24.84 3.74 8.91
C LYS A 31 23.42 3.97 8.37
N THR A 32 23.11 3.31 7.25
CA THR A 32 21.79 3.47 6.63
C THR A 32 21.19 2.15 6.20
N HIS A 33 19.87 2.02 6.33
CA HIS A 33 19.11 0.93 5.74
C HIS A 33 17.96 1.49 4.90
N LEU A 34 17.82 0.98 3.68
CA LEU A 34 16.72 1.26 2.79
C LEU A 34 15.91 -0.02 2.62
N SER A 35 14.64 0.03 3.03
CA SER A 35 13.77 -1.15 2.95
C SER A 35 13.58 -1.62 1.51
N PRO A 36 13.85 -2.88 1.19
CA PRO A 36 13.59 -3.42 -0.14
C PRO A 36 12.10 -3.49 -0.46
N VAL A 37 11.22 -3.54 0.54
CA VAL A 37 9.77 -3.63 0.33
C VAL A 37 9.20 -2.39 -0.36
N GLY A 38 9.69 -1.20 -0.01
CA GLY A 38 9.29 0.06 -0.64
C GLY A 38 10.04 0.44 -1.91
N CYS A 39 11.11 -0.28 -2.26
CA CYS A 39 12.14 0.21 -3.20
C CYS A 39 12.34 -0.59 -4.46
N SER A 40 11.89 -1.84 -4.58
CA SER A 40 12.20 -2.60 -5.77
C SER A 40 11.15 -2.42 -6.87
N ASP A 41 11.62 -2.48 -8.11
CA ASP A 41 10.80 -2.46 -9.31
C ASP A 41 10.37 -3.90 -9.71
N GLN A 42 10.00 -4.69 -8.71
CA GLN A 42 9.55 -6.07 -8.88
C GLN A 42 8.26 -6.29 -8.11
N VAL A 43 7.49 -7.28 -8.54
CA VAL A 43 6.31 -7.75 -7.80
C VAL A 43 6.71 -8.08 -6.36
N LYS A 44 5.97 -7.54 -5.42
CA LYS A 44 6.15 -7.81 -3.99
C LYS A 44 5.31 -8.99 -3.55
N ASN A 45 5.69 -9.54 -2.40
CA ASN A 45 4.90 -10.53 -1.70
C ASN A 45 4.95 -10.28 -0.19
N LEU A 46 4.15 -11.01 0.57
CA LEU A 46 4.09 -10.82 2.03
C LEU A 46 5.36 -11.35 2.74
N GLU A 47 6.15 -12.22 2.09
CA GLU A 47 7.41 -12.68 2.66
C GLU A 47 8.47 -11.57 2.68
N ASP A 48 8.43 -10.66 1.72
CA ASP A 48 9.35 -9.51 1.68
C ASP A 48 9.18 -8.66 2.94
N GLU A 49 7.94 -8.50 3.42
CA GLU A 49 7.66 -7.81 4.68
C GLU A 49 8.22 -8.56 5.88
N THR A 50 8.04 -9.88 5.94
CA THR A 50 8.56 -10.66 7.07
C THR A 50 10.08 -10.74 7.08
N LYS A 51 10.73 -10.73 5.91
CA LYS A 51 12.19 -10.61 5.79
C LYS A 51 12.66 -9.27 6.32
N GLU A 52 11.98 -8.18 5.97
CA GLU A 52 12.31 -6.84 6.45
C GLU A 52 12.19 -6.73 7.98
N ILE A 53 11.12 -7.26 8.57
CA ILE A 53 10.95 -7.30 10.03
C ILE A 53 12.14 -8.02 10.69
N ARG A 54 12.61 -9.14 10.14
CA ARG A 54 13.79 -9.87 10.64
C ARG A 54 15.07 -9.07 10.48
N THR A 55 15.25 -8.41 9.33
CA THR A 55 16.40 -7.54 9.07
C THR A 55 16.51 -6.43 10.11
N ILE A 56 15.40 -5.78 10.43
CA ILE A 56 15.34 -4.76 11.49
C ILE A 56 15.66 -5.39 12.85
N GLY A 57 15.14 -6.60 13.12
CA GLY A 57 15.48 -7.36 14.33
C GLY A 57 16.98 -7.60 14.50
N GLN A 58 17.67 -7.95 13.40
CA GLN A 58 19.12 -8.16 13.38
C GLN A 58 19.90 -6.86 13.57
N ILE A 59 19.49 -5.77 12.88
CA ILE A 59 20.15 -4.46 12.97
C ILE A 59 20.16 -3.94 14.42
N PHE A 60 19.07 -4.15 15.16
CA PHE A 60 18.92 -3.64 16.52
C PHE A 60 19.10 -4.69 17.62
N ASP A 61 19.54 -5.90 17.27
CA ASP A 61 19.72 -7.04 18.18
C ASP A 61 18.46 -7.34 19.03
N VAL A 62 17.31 -7.35 18.36
CA VAL A 62 16.01 -7.65 18.97
C VAL A 62 15.28 -8.80 18.24
N ASN A 63 16.02 -9.84 17.89
CA ASN A 63 15.56 -10.97 17.07
C ASN A 63 14.29 -11.63 17.63
N ASP A 64 14.21 -11.85 18.94
CA ASP A 64 13.03 -12.46 19.57
C ASP A 64 11.77 -11.62 19.39
N LYS A 65 11.89 -10.28 19.47
CA LYS A 65 10.78 -9.35 19.21
C LYS A 65 10.36 -9.37 17.74
N ALA A 66 11.35 -9.43 16.84
CA ALA A 66 11.10 -9.53 15.40
C ALA A 66 10.36 -10.83 15.04
N GLU A 67 10.81 -11.98 15.57
CA GLU A 67 10.14 -13.26 15.34
C GLU A 67 8.73 -13.30 15.92
N LYS A 68 8.49 -12.68 17.06
CA LYS A 68 7.14 -12.53 17.62
C LYS A 68 6.25 -11.69 16.70
N ALA A 69 6.78 -10.60 16.15
CA ALA A 69 6.06 -9.75 15.18
C ALA A 69 5.75 -10.52 13.88
N VAL A 70 6.71 -11.27 13.35
CA VAL A 70 6.52 -12.12 12.15
C VAL A 70 5.45 -13.18 12.38
N ARG A 71 5.48 -13.88 13.52
CA ARG A 71 4.43 -14.89 13.84
C ARG A 71 3.04 -14.24 13.90
N ARG A 72 2.91 -13.08 14.55
CA ARG A 72 1.64 -12.35 14.64
C ARG A 72 1.16 -11.90 13.26
N PHE A 73 2.07 -11.37 12.44
CA PHE A 73 1.78 -10.96 11.06
C PHE A 73 1.24 -12.14 10.23
N ASN A 74 2.00 -13.25 10.20
CA ASN A 74 1.65 -14.43 9.42
C ASN A 74 0.32 -15.07 9.89
N SER A 75 0.10 -15.16 11.20
CA SER A 75 -1.14 -15.68 11.77
C SER A 75 -2.35 -14.85 11.33
N LYS A 76 -2.23 -13.51 11.40
CA LYS A 76 -3.31 -12.61 10.98
C LYS A 76 -3.58 -12.72 9.48
N VAL A 77 -2.55 -12.67 8.64
CA VAL A 77 -2.68 -12.81 7.18
C VAL A 77 -3.30 -14.16 6.82
N SER A 78 -2.86 -15.24 7.44
CA SER A 78 -3.42 -16.58 7.19
C SER A 78 -4.90 -16.66 7.58
N SER A 79 -5.28 -16.07 8.71
CA SER A 79 -6.67 -15.97 9.13
C SER A 79 -7.53 -15.22 8.11
N VAL A 80 -7.03 -14.09 7.60
CA VAL A 80 -7.74 -13.32 6.56
C VAL A 80 -7.88 -14.11 5.28
N LYS A 81 -6.78 -14.70 4.77
CA LYS A 81 -6.81 -15.51 3.55
C LYS A 81 -7.82 -16.66 3.64
N ASN A 82 -7.91 -17.31 4.81
CA ASN A 82 -8.89 -18.36 5.04
C ASN A 82 -10.33 -17.81 5.05
N SER A 83 -10.56 -16.64 5.62
CA SER A 83 -11.90 -16.04 5.70
C SER A 83 -12.45 -15.55 4.37
N VAL A 84 -11.58 -15.28 3.39
CA VAL A 84 -11.98 -14.83 2.05
C VAL A 84 -11.90 -15.94 1.00
N LYS A 85 -11.45 -17.12 1.37
CA LYS A 85 -11.30 -18.26 0.47
C LYS A 85 -12.67 -18.66 -0.12
N GLY A 86 -12.74 -18.71 -1.44
CA GLY A 86 -13.96 -19.07 -2.17
C GLY A 86 -15.01 -17.97 -2.26
N LYS A 87 -14.72 -16.77 -1.76
CA LYS A 87 -15.57 -15.60 -1.98
C LYS A 87 -15.24 -14.95 -3.33
N ASP A 88 -16.19 -14.21 -3.88
CA ASP A 88 -15.98 -13.37 -5.05
C ASP A 88 -14.88 -12.33 -4.77
N ARG A 89 -14.09 -12.06 -5.79
CA ARG A 89 -12.99 -11.09 -5.71
C ARG A 89 -13.40 -9.78 -6.37
N PRO A 90 -13.77 -8.76 -5.60
CA PRO A 90 -14.16 -7.48 -6.18
C PRO A 90 -12.99 -6.83 -6.91
N LYS A 91 -13.28 -6.20 -8.05
CA LYS A 91 -12.34 -5.32 -8.77
C LYS A 91 -12.18 -4.03 -8.00
N VAL A 92 -10.96 -3.74 -7.58
CA VAL A 92 -10.63 -2.60 -6.72
C VAL A 92 -9.77 -1.61 -7.50
N PHE A 93 -10.22 -0.38 -7.59
CA PHE A 93 -9.40 0.75 -8.00
C PHE A 93 -8.88 1.45 -6.74
N LEU A 94 -7.56 1.59 -6.59
CA LEU A 94 -6.97 2.38 -5.51
C LEU A 94 -6.82 3.84 -5.95
N TYR A 95 -7.52 4.73 -5.27
CA TYR A 95 -7.40 6.17 -5.49
C TYR A 95 -6.51 6.82 -4.42
N ASN A 96 -5.34 7.27 -4.83
CA ASN A 96 -4.46 8.05 -3.97
C ASN A 96 -4.82 9.54 -4.02
N SER A 97 -4.73 10.13 -5.20
CA SER A 97 -4.96 11.57 -5.46
C SER A 97 -5.09 11.82 -6.97
N GLY A 98 -5.21 13.09 -7.34
CA GLY A 98 -5.25 13.54 -8.73
C GLY A 98 -6.68 13.77 -9.23
N ILE A 99 -6.93 14.96 -9.80
CA ILE A 99 -8.25 15.36 -10.34
C ILE A 99 -8.28 15.17 -11.86
N GLU A 100 -7.29 15.70 -12.57
CA GLU A 100 -7.19 15.56 -14.04
C GLU A 100 -6.88 14.12 -14.45
N ALA A 101 -5.99 13.48 -13.70
CA ALA A 101 -5.62 12.09 -13.89
C ALA A 101 -5.33 11.45 -12.52
N PRO A 102 -5.87 10.23 -12.24
CA PRO A 102 -5.66 9.60 -10.94
C PRO A 102 -4.23 9.12 -10.77
N ILE A 103 -3.69 9.32 -9.59
CA ILE A 103 -2.48 8.64 -9.13
C ILE A 103 -2.92 7.37 -8.42
N THR A 104 -2.42 6.24 -8.89
CA THR A 104 -2.78 4.91 -8.42
C THR A 104 -1.57 3.98 -8.37
N VAL A 105 -1.79 2.72 -8.07
CA VAL A 105 -0.77 1.67 -7.95
C VAL A 105 -0.93 0.59 -9.00
N GLY A 106 0.20 0.15 -9.54
CA GLY A 106 0.28 -1.04 -10.40
C GLY A 106 0.65 -2.31 -9.62
N GLY A 107 1.00 -3.36 -10.37
CA GLY A 107 1.28 -4.69 -9.82
C GLY A 107 2.53 -4.78 -8.95
N TRP A 108 3.47 -3.85 -9.08
CA TRP A 108 4.70 -3.84 -8.26
C TRP A 108 4.54 -3.19 -6.90
N ALA A 109 3.38 -2.58 -6.63
CA ALA A 109 3.13 -1.93 -5.35
C ALA A 109 2.77 -2.93 -4.25
N TYR A 110 3.27 -2.69 -3.03
CA TYR A 110 2.86 -3.45 -1.86
C TYR A 110 1.34 -3.35 -1.59
N ALA A 111 0.72 -2.22 -1.94
CA ALA A 111 -0.72 -2.07 -1.87
C ALA A 111 -1.49 -3.09 -2.72
N SER A 112 -0.97 -3.49 -3.90
CA SER A 112 -1.57 -4.55 -4.73
C SER A 112 -1.52 -5.90 -4.01
N VAL A 113 -0.42 -6.19 -3.30
CA VAL A 113 -0.29 -7.40 -2.46
C VAL A 113 -1.31 -7.39 -1.32
N MET A 114 -1.53 -6.23 -0.70
CA MET A 114 -2.53 -6.09 0.37
C MET A 114 -3.95 -6.31 -0.15
N ILE A 115 -4.29 -5.74 -1.32
CA ILE A 115 -5.60 -5.92 -1.98
C ILE A 115 -5.81 -7.40 -2.29
N ASP A 116 -4.82 -8.07 -2.88
CA ASP A 116 -4.86 -9.50 -3.20
C ASP A 116 -5.06 -10.35 -1.93
N ALA A 117 -4.27 -10.12 -0.89
CA ALA A 117 -4.36 -10.84 0.37
C ALA A 117 -5.70 -10.64 1.11
N ALA A 118 -6.36 -9.50 0.86
CA ALA A 118 -7.70 -9.18 1.36
C ALA A 118 -8.83 -9.78 0.50
N GLY A 119 -8.50 -10.51 -0.57
CA GLY A 119 -9.46 -11.15 -1.47
C GLY A 119 -10.02 -10.22 -2.54
N GLY A 120 -9.39 -9.08 -2.82
CA GLY A 120 -9.73 -8.20 -3.94
C GLY A 120 -8.82 -8.41 -5.16
N GLU A 121 -9.08 -7.69 -6.24
CA GLU A 121 -8.28 -7.64 -7.45
C GLU A 121 -7.98 -6.18 -7.81
N ASN A 122 -6.70 -5.76 -7.79
CA ASN A 122 -6.34 -4.43 -8.28
C ASN A 122 -6.53 -4.37 -9.80
N ILE A 123 -7.37 -3.47 -10.30
CA ILE A 123 -7.64 -3.33 -11.75
C ILE A 123 -6.39 -3.02 -12.59
N PHE A 124 -5.33 -2.50 -11.96
CA PHE A 124 -4.04 -2.22 -12.58
C PHE A 124 -2.92 -3.18 -12.13
N ALA A 125 -3.26 -4.38 -11.63
CA ALA A 125 -2.25 -5.37 -11.23
C ALA A 125 -1.31 -5.81 -12.38
N HIS A 126 -1.76 -5.66 -13.63
CA HIS A 126 -0.97 -5.99 -14.83
C HIS A 126 0.04 -4.90 -15.22
N GLU A 127 -0.09 -3.69 -14.67
CA GLU A 127 0.82 -2.59 -14.97
C GLU A 127 2.14 -2.76 -14.20
N PRO A 128 3.29 -2.77 -14.90
CA PRO A 128 4.60 -3.01 -14.31
C PRO A 128 5.16 -1.75 -13.63
N LEU A 129 4.44 -1.21 -12.67
CA LEU A 129 4.82 -0.01 -11.92
C LEU A 129 4.37 -0.10 -10.45
N ARG A 130 5.00 0.69 -9.60
CA ARG A 130 4.57 0.88 -8.20
C ARG A 130 3.49 1.95 -8.13
N TRP A 131 3.82 3.15 -8.53
CA TRP A 131 2.94 4.31 -8.56
C TRP A 131 2.95 4.94 -9.92
N GLY A 132 1.79 5.37 -10.41
CA GLY A 132 1.70 6.04 -11.71
C GLY A 132 0.40 6.79 -11.90
N LYS A 133 0.39 7.59 -12.95
CA LYS A 133 -0.83 8.24 -13.44
C LYS A 133 -1.50 7.33 -14.46
N MET A 134 -2.81 7.16 -14.31
CA MET A 134 -3.68 6.50 -15.29
C MET A 134 -4.69 7.53 -15.81
N SER A 135 -5.50 7.15 -16.81
CA SER A 135 -6.62 7.99 -17.21
C SER A 135 -7.93 7.54 -16.54
N TRP A 136 -8.87 8.47 -16.40
CA TRP A 136 -10.19 8.15 -15.89
C TRP A 136 -10.96 7.19 -16.80
N GLU A 137 -10.69 7.25 -18.11
CA GLU A 137 -11.25 6.33 -19.10
C GLU A 137 -10.77 4.89 -18.91
N GLN A 138 -9.48 4.71 -18.55
CA GLN A 138 -8.95 3.38 -18.20
C GLN A 138 -9.64 2.82 -16.96
N VAL A 139 -9.85 3.66 -15.94
CA VAL A 139 -10.59 3.27 -14.73
C VAL A 139 -12.04 2.90 -15.07
N ALA A 140 -12.72 3.74 -15.84
CA ALA A 140 -14.11 3.50 -16.27
C ALA A 140 -14.25 2.22 -17.10
N LYS A 141 -13.31 1.97 -18.04
CA LYS A 141 -13.29 0.76 -18.86
C LYS A 141 -13.10 -0.51 -18.02
N ALA A 142 -12.32 -0.43 -16.95
CA ALA A 142 -12.12 -1.56 -16.04
C ALA A 142 -13.36 -1.86 -15.19
N ASP A 143 -14.26 -0.89 -15.05
CA ASP A 143 -15.51 -0.93 -14.27
C ASP A 143 -15.30 -1.51 -12.86
N PRO A 144 -14.56 -0.82 -11.98
CA PRO A 144 -14.28 -1.31 -10.65
C PRO A 144 -15.56 -1.48 -9.83
N ASP A 145 -15.60 -2.55 -9.04
CA ASP A 145 -16.67 -2.78 -8.07
C ASP A 145 -16.54 -1.84 -6.87
N MET A 146 -15.31 -1.43 -6.54
CA MET A 146 -14.97 -0.56 -5.40
C MET A 146 -13.85 0.41 -5.75
N ILE A 147 -13.88 1.61 -5.13
CA ILE A 147 -12.77 2.58 -5.17
C ILE A 147 -12.19 2.70 -3.76
N LEU A 148 -11.03 2.06 -3.54
CA LEU A 148 -10.31 2.12 -2.27
C LEU A 148 -9.64 3.49 -2.10
N ILE A 149 -9.97 4.18 -1.02
CA ILE A 149 -9.46 5.52 -0.71
C ILE A 149 -8.37 5.45 0.36
N TYR A 150 -7.21 6.04 0.06
CA TYR A 150 -6.21 6.31 1.09
C TYR A 150 -6.59 7.56 1.89
N ASP A 151 -6.73 7.40 3.21
CA ASP A 151 -6.99 8.50 4.12
C ASP A 151 -5.67 9.13 4.59
N TYR A 152 -5.44 10.38 4.13
CA TYR A 152 -4.32 11.25 4.57
C TYR A 152 -4.78 12.33 5.53
N LYS A 153 -6.08 12.37 5.88
CA LYS A 153 -6.78 13.45 6.58
C LYS A 153 -7.03 14.71 5.73
N THR A 154 -6.11 15.10 4.87
CA THR A 154 -6.25 16.28 4.00
C THR A 154 -5.78 15.97 2.57
N PRO A 155 -6.65 16.04 1.54
CA PRO A 155 -8.10 16.25 1.65
C PRO A 155 -8.79 15.12 2.42
N SER A 156 -9.94 15.44 3.06
CA SER A 156 -10.71 14.43 3.80
C SER A 156 -11.29 13.36 2.88
N VAL A 157 -11.67 12.21 3.46
CA VAL A 157 -12.31 11.11 2.72
C VAL A 157 -13.56 11.62 1.98
N ASP A 158 -14.41 12.41 2.65
CA ASP A 158 -15.63 12.97 2.03
C ASP A 158 -15.31 13.89 0.85
N GLN A 159 -14.26 14.70 0.95
CA GLN A 159 -13.80 15.52 -0.17
C GLN A 159 -13.32 14.67 -1.34
N LYS A 160 -12.59 13.58 -1.08
CA LYS A 160 -12.17 12.63 -2.11
C LYS A 160 -13.35 11.94 -2.77
N ILE A 161 -14.33 11.48 -1.99
CA ILE A 161 -15.57 10.86 -2.52
C ILE A 161 -16.33 11.86 -3.38
N LYS A 162 -16.50 13.10 -2.92
CA LYS A 162 -17.14 14.16 -3.70
C LYS A 162 -16.43 14.41 -5.03
N THR A 163 -15.10 14.46 -5.02
CA THR A 163 -14.28 14.59 -6.24
C THR A 163 -14.53 13.40 -7.18
N LEU A 164 -14.42 12.16 -6.69
CA LEU A 164 -14.62 10.96 -7.51
C LEU A 164 -16.01 10.92 -8.15
N LYS A 165 -17.04 11.28 -7.41
CA LYS A 165 -18.43 11.37 -7.93
C LYS A 165 -18.62 12.48 -8.96
N SER A 166 -17.78 13.50 -8.97
CA SER A 166 -17.83 14.59 -9.96
C SER A 166 -17.10 14.28 -11.26
N ILE A 167 -16.32 13.19 -11.33
CA ILE A 167 -15.61 12.77 -12.54
C ILE A 167 -16.60 12.15 -13.54
N PRO A 168 -16.84 12.77 -14.71
CA PRO A 168 -17.86 12.29 -15.64
C PRO A 168 -17.66 10.85 -16.11
N ALA A 169 -16.41 10.45 -16.32
CA ALA A 169 -16.07 9.10 -16.76
C ALA A 169 -16.46 8.01 -15.74
N LEU A 170 -16.51 8.33 -14.45
CA LEU A 170 -16.78 7.36 -13.40
C LEU A 170 -18.27 7.20 -13.05
N LYS A 171 -19.14 8.10 -13.50
CA LYS A 171 -20.56 8.15 -13.10
C LYS A 171 -21.32 6.82 -13.28
N ASP A 172 -20.93 6.06 -14.30
CA ASP A 172 -21.58 4.81 -14.67
C ASP A 172 -20.92 3.56 -14.14
N THR A 173 -19.77 3.69 -13.46
CA THR A 173 -19.07 2.56 -12.83
C THR A 173 -19.86 2.00 -11.66
N LYS A 174 -19.71 0.70 -11.42
CA LYS A 174 -20.33 0.00 -10.29
C LYS A 174 -19.98 0.64 -8.96
N ALA A 175 -18.72 0.99 -8.76
CA ALA A 175 -18.23 1.61 -7.52
C ALA A 175 -19.00 2.90 -7.18
N VAL A 176 -19.21 3.79 -8.18
CA VAL A 176 -19.91 5.06 -7.97
C VAL A 176 -21.40 4.84 -7.78
N LYS A 177 -22.04 4.00 -8.61
CA LYS A 177 -23.47 3.67 -8.51
C LYS A 177 -23.83 3.04 -7.16
N ASN A 178 -22.97 2.16 -6.65
CA ASN A 178 -23.21 1.45 -5.40
C ASN A 178 -22.66 2.19 -4.17
N ASN A 179 -22.07 3.38 -4.36
CA ASN A 179 -21.39 4.13 -3.28
C ASN A 179 -20.32 3.31 -2.55
N ALA A 180 -19.59 2.44 -3.28
CA ALA A 180 -18.62 1.48 -2.75
C ALA A 180 -17.23 2.12 -2.63
N PHE A 181 -16.99 2.82 -1.53
CA PHE A 181 -15.74 3.54 -1.24
C PHE A 181 -15.08 3.03 0.04
N PRO A 182 -14.46 1.83 0.03
CA PRO A 182 -13.67 1.38 1.16
C PRO A 182 -12.54 2.35 1.47
N VAL A 183 -12.18 2.47 2.74
CA VAL A 183 -11.18 3.44 3.22
C VAL A 183 -10.13 2.72 4.04
N ILE A 184 -8.87 3.08 3.83
CA ILE A 184 -7.76 2.64 4.67
C ILE A 184 -6.90 3.84 5.08
N SER A 185 -6.55 3.91 6.37
CA SER A 185 -5.58 4.92 6.83
C SER A 185 -4.20 4.64 6.26
N LEU A 186 -3.48 5.70 5.89
CA LEU A 186 -2.12 5.56 5.36
C LEU A 186 -1.20 4.76 6.28
N SER A 187 -1.37 4.87 7.59
CA SER A 187 -0.57 4.15 8.59
C SER A 187 -0.75 2.63 8.57
N LEU A 188 -1.86 2.12 8.04
CA LEU A 188 -2.12 0.69 7.84
C LEU A 188 -1.83 0.22 6.42
N ALA A 189 -1.75 1.17 5.48
CA ALA A 189 -1.51 0.90 4.06
C ALA A 189 -0.02 0.85 3.68
N GLN A 190 0.87 1.22 4.60
CA GLN A 190 2.31 1.18 4.37
C GLN A 190 2.90 -0.19 4.69
N PRO A 191 4.00 -0.60 4.02
CA PRO A 191 4.81 -1.72 4.47
C PRO A 191 5.16 -1.60 5.96
N GLY A 192 5.05 -2.69 6.69
CA GLY A 192 5.33 -2.75 8.13
C GLY A 192 4.44 -3.78 8.83
N PRO A 193 4.76 -4.12 10.09
CA PRO A 193 4.02 -5.15 10.85
C PRO A 193 2.51 -4.90 10.97
N ARG A 194 2.09 -3.63 10.89
CA ARG A 194 0.67 -3.23 10.96
C ARG A 194 -0.09 -3.43 9.65
N SER A 195 0.58 -3.67 8.53
CA SER A 195 -0.11 -3.91 7.27
C SER A 195 -1.00 -5.16 7.31
N ALA A 196 -0.71 -6.13 8.19
CA ALA A 196 -1.62 -7.26 8.43
C ALA A 196 -2.98 -6.83 9.01
N GLU A 197 -3.01 -5.76 9.82
CA GLU A 197 -4.27 -5.15 10.32
C GLU A 197 -4.99 -4.42 9.18
N GLY A 198 -4.22 -3.77 8.31
CA GLY A 198 -4.74 -3.16 7.08
C GLY A 198 -5.39 -4.19 6.15
N ILE A 199 -4.74 -5.33 5.91
CA ILE A 199 -5.30 -6.44 5.11
C ILE A 199 -6.61 -6.95 5.73
N GLU A 200 -6.67 -7.12 7.06
CA GLU A 200 -7.89 -7.54 7.76
C GLU A 200 -9.02 -6.52 7.58
N GLN A 201 -8.71 -5.22 7.71
CA GLN A 201 -9.68 -4.15 7.51
C GLN A 201 -10.21 -4.14 6.08
N LEU A 202 -9.34 -4.27 5.08
CA LEU A 202 -9.73 -4.34 3.67
C LEU A 202 -10.62 -5.55 3.40
N ALA A 203 -10.27 -6.73 3.90
CA ALA A 203 -11.07 -7.94 3.72
C ALA A 203 -12.50 -7.78 4.27
N LYS A 204 -12.65 -7.15 5.43
CA LYS A 204 -13.97 -6.85 6.01
C LYS A 204 -14.78 -5.91 5.11
N GLN A 205 -14.16 -4.90 4.51
CA GLN A 205 -14.83 -3.93 3.63
C GLN A 205 -15.13 -4.50 2.24
N PHE A 206 -14.27 -5.39 1.72
CA PHE A 206 -14.47 -5.97 0.40
C PHE A 206 -15.57 -7.04 0.36
N HIS A 207 -15.87 -7.64 1.51
CA HIS A 207 -16.79 -8.78 1.63
C HIS A 207 -17.93 -8.53 2.64
N SER A 208 -18.24 -7.24 2.91
CA SER A 208 -19.38 -6.81 3.74
C SER A 208 -20.71 -6.90 2.99
#